data_7833b18287a9814f8dae32148cfdd666
#
_entry.id   7833b18287a9814f8dae32148cfdd666
#
_cell.length_a   1.000
_cell.length_b   1.000
_cell.length_c   1.000
_cell.angle_alpha   90.00
_cell.angle_beta   90.00
_cell.angle_gamma   90.00
#
_symmetry.space_group_name_H-M   'P 1'
#
loop_
_entity.id
_entity.type
_entity.pdbx_description
1 polymer ?
#
loop_
_entity_poly.entity_id
_entity_poly.type
_entity_poly.pdbx_seq_one_letter_code
_entity_poly.pdbx_strand_id
1 'polypeptide(L)'
;MELKKYQQDVINDIDQFIDQLEVDGRLDTAFSNFWEKKGVSLASLDNTYLRPYDNSITGVPHITVKVPTAGGKTFIACNALRTIFSHMPADKPRVVAWFVPSDTILKQTYKNLSDPSHPYRQKIDSHFGNAVCVVDKGAALFGQGISPTEIREQL
;
A
#
# COMPACT_ATOMS: atom_id res chain seq x y z
N MET A 1 12.02 -9.85 -10.85
CA MET A 1 10.60 -10.26 -11.03
C MET A 1 9.82 -9.04 -11.49
N GLU A 2 8.99 -9.19 -12.53
CA GLU A 2 8.18 -8.10 -13.11
C GLU A 2 6.70 -8.30 -12.78
N LEU A 3 5.94 -7.20 -12.76
CA LEU A 3 4.50 -7.23 -12.57
C LEU A 3 3.82 -7.81 -13.81
N LYS A 4 2.86 -8.71 -13.60
CA LYS A 4 1.92 -9.12 -14.64
C LYS A 4 0.95 -7.98 -14.94
N LYS A 5 0.30 -8.00 -16.11
CA LYS A 5 -0.63 -6.94 -16.52
C LYS A 5 -1.66 -6.61 -15.43
N TYR A 6 -2.39 -7.58 -14.92
CA TYR A 6 -3.41 -7.33 -13.88
C TYR A 6 -2.84 -6.76 -12.57
N GLN A 7 -1.58 -7.08 -12.24
CA GLN A 7 -0.90 -6.52 -11.08
C GLN A 7 -0.54 -5.06 -11.32
N GLN A 8 -0.10 -4.74 -12.54
CA GLN A 8 0.14 -3.36 -12.95
C GLN A 8 -1.16 -2.55 -12.96
N ASP A 9 -2.25 -3.15 -13.44
CA ASP A 9 -3.57 -2.50 -13.43
C ASP A 9 -3.99 -2.12 -11.99
N VAL A 10 -3.74 -3.00 -11.00
CA VAL A 10 -3.97 -2.70 -9.58
C VAL A 10 -3.13 -1.51 -9.10
N ILE A 11 -1.84 -1.44 -9.46
CA ILE A 11 -0.98 -0.32 -9.07
C ILE A 11 -1.47 0.98 -9.71
N ASN A 12 -1.84 0.93 -10.99
CA ASN A 12 -2.39 2.09 -11.70
C ASN A 12 -3.73 2.55 -11.09
N ASP A 13 -4.55 1.63 -10.61
CA ASP A 13 -5.81 1.96 -9.93
C ASP A 13 -5.58 2.67 -8.59
N ILE A 14 -4.57 2.23 -7.84
CA ILE A 14 -4.16 2.89 -6.59
C ILE A 14 -3.67 4.31 -6.90
N ASP A 15 -2.81 4.48 -7.89
CA ASP A 15 -2.26 5.77 -8.32
C ASP A 15 -3.39 6.74 -8.71
N GLN A 16 -4.26 6.31 -9.63
CA GLN A 16 -5.39 7.12 -10.10
C GLN A 16 -6.37 7.50 -8.98
N PHE A 17 -6.58 6.62 -7.99
CA PHE A 17 -7.42 6.94 -6.85
C PHE A 17 -6.79 8.02 -5.96
N ILE A 18 -5.47 7.94 -5.72
CA ILE A 18 -4.76 8.93 -4.92
C ILE A 18 -4.72 10.28 -5.66
N ASP A 19 -4.42 10.28 -6.97
CA ASP A 19 -4.51 11.48 -7.81
C ASP A 19 -5.91 12.14 -7.72
N GLN A 20 -6.96 11.31 -7.78
CA GLN A 20 -8.33 11.80 -7.65
C GLN A 20 -8.60 12.39 -6.27
N LEU A 21 -8.03 11.77 -5.21
CA LEU A 21 -8.15 12.28 -3.85
C LEU A 21 -7.44 13.63 -3.67
N GLU A 22 -6.28 13.82 -4.29
CA GLU A 22 -5.56 15.10 -4.28
C GLU A 22 -6.39 16.22 -4.94
N VAL A 23 -7.09 15.89 -6.02
CA VAL A 23 -7.96 16.85 -6.73
C VAL A 23 -9.21 17.20 -5.93
N ASP A 24 -9.90 16.20 -5.39
CA ASP A 24 -11.21 16.38 -4.75
C ASP A 24 -11.10 16.80 -3.27
N GLY A 25 -10.00 16.48 -2.60
CA GLY A 25 -9.75 16.78 -1.19
C GLY A 25 -10.65 16.04 -0.20
N ARG A 26 -11.55 15.16 -0.68
CA ARG A 26 -12.50 14.38 0.13
C ARG A 26 -12.56 12.94 -0.36
N LEU A 27 -12.48 12.00 0.58
CA LEU A 27 -12.43 10.56 0.28
C LEU A 27 -13.69 10.03 -0.41
N ASP A 28 -14.87 10.44 0.06
CA ASP A 28 -16.16 10.02 -0.48
C ASP A 28 -16.36 10.51 -1.94
N THR A 29 -15.98 11.76 -2.20
CA THR A 29 -16.06 12.36 -3.53
C THR A 29 -15.04 11.73 -4.46
N ALA A 30 -13.79 11.60 -4.02
CA ALA A 30 -12.73 10.95 -4.80
C ALA A 30 -13.09 9.52 -5.19
N PHE A 31 -13.67 8.75 -4.25
CA PHE A 31 -14.11 7.38 -4.51
C PHE A 31 -15.21 7.34 -5.57
N SER A 32 -16.21 8.21 -5.45
CA SER A 32 -17.29 8.29 -6.43
C SER A 32 -16.79 8.64 -7.81
N ASN A 33 -15.98 9.71 -7.92
CA ASN A 33 -15.43 10.19 -9.18
C ASN A 33 -14.46 9.17 -9.82
N PHE A 34 -13.67 8.47 -9.02
CA PHE A 34 -12.78 7.41 -9.50
C PHE A 34 -13.58 6.28 -10.18
N TRP A 35 -14.66 5.80 -9.55
CA TRP A 35 -15.48 4.73 -10.10
C TRP A 35 -16.34 5.18 -11.28
N GLU A 36 -16.85 6.41 -11.27
CA GLU A 36 -17.57 6.98 -12.42
C GLU A 36 -16.67 7.07 -13.65
N LYS A 37 -15.40 7.48 -13.51
CA LYS A 37 -14.40 7.47 -14.60
C LYS A 37 -14.16 6.07 -15.17
N LYS A 38 -14.36 5.03 -14.35
CA LYS A 38 -14.28 3.61 -14.78
C LYS A 38 -15.59 3.06 -15.31
N GLY A 39 -16.61 3.88 -15.47
CA GLY A 39 -17.93 3.49 -15.97
C GLY A 39 -18.79 2.76 -14.94
N VAL A 40 -18.44 2.84 -13.65
CA VAL A 40 -19.21 2.24 -12.56
C VAL A 40 -19.96 3.36 -11.83
N SER A 41 -21.30 3.40 -11.99
CA SER A 41 -22.14 4.36 -11.27
C SER A 41 -22.51 3.83 -9.89
N LEU A 42 -22.35 4.68 -8.86
CA LEU A 42 -22.81 4.40 -7.49
C LEU A 42 -24.34 4.51 -7.37
N ALA A 43 -25.00 5.16 -8.33
CA ALA A 43 -26.44 5.42 -8.35
C ALA A 43 -27.25 4.37 -9.12
N SER A 44 -26.66 3.25 -9.57
CA SER A 44 -27.36 2.21 -10.30
C SER A 44 -28.40 1.53 -9.42
N LEU A 45 -29.66 1.54 -9.87
CA LEU A 45 -30.81 0.94 -9.17
C LEU A 45 -30.84 -0.59 -9.24
N ASP A 46 -29.98 -1.20 -10.04
CA ASP A 46 -29.86 -2.65 -10.17
C ASP A 46 -28.79 -3.18 -9.22
N ASN A 47 -29.09 -4.21 -8.46
CA ASN A 47 -28.35 -4.86 -7.37
C ASN A 47 -26.84 -5.15 -7.56
N THR A 48 -26.15 -4.52 -8.49
CA THR A 48 -24.70 -4.57 -8.73
C THR A 48 -23.98 -3.39 -8.12
N TYR A 49 -24.19 -3.16 -6.82
CA TYR A 49 -23.69 -1.95 -6.15
C TYR A 49 -22.23 -2.03 -5.83
N LEU A 50 -21.52 -1.00 -6.25
CA LEU A 50 -20.39 -0.54 -5.46
C LEU A 50 -20.93 0.11 -4.17
N ARG A 51 -20.54 -0.39 -3.01
CA ARG A 51 -20.93 0.23 -1.73
C ARG A 51 -20.34 1.63 -1.65
N PRO A 52 -21.02 2.59 -1.02
CA PRO A 52 -20.43 3.89 -0.70
C PRO A 52 -19.09 3.73 0.03
N TYR A 53 -18.23 4.72 -0.10
CA TYR A 53 -16.95 4.72 0.61
C TYR A 53 -17.15 4.62 2.12
N ASP A 54 -16.48 3.65 2.74
CA ASP A 54 -16.47 3.50 4.20
C ASP A 54 -15.41 4.42 4.80
N ASN A 55 -15.84 5.51 5.44
CA ASN A 55 -14.98 6.48 6.10
C ASN A 55 -14.95 6.25 7.63
N SER A 56 -14.90 4.99 8.07
CA SER A 56 -14.88 4.60 9.49
C SER A 56 -13.68 5.18 10.25
N ILE A 57 -12.57 5.43 9.57
CA ILE A 57 -11.43 6.20 10.11
C ILE A 57 -11.34 7.50 9.32
N THR A 58 -11.85 8.56 9.87
CA THR A 58 -11.96 9.86 9.20
C THR A 58 -10.61 10.35 8.70
N GLY A 59 -10.55 10.69 7.41
CA GLY A 59 -9.36 11.26 6.77
C GLY A 59 -8.26 10.25 6.44
N VAL A 60 -8.48 8.95 6.67
CA VAL A 60 -7.54 7.89 6.30
C VAL A 60 -8.07 7.13 5.09
N PRO A 61 -7.36 7.13 3.94
CA PRO A 61 -7.77 6.37 2.76
C PRO A 61 -7.77 4.87 3.02
N HIS A 62 -8.90 4.22 2.74
CA HIS A 62 -9.04 2.76 2.81
C HIS A 62 -9.19 2.20 1.39
N ILE A 63 -8.20 1.41 0.95
CA ILE A 63 -8.21 0.78 -0.36
C ILE A 63 -8.24 -0.73 -0.17
N THR A 64 -9.27 -1.39 -0.71
CA THR A 64 -9.38 -2.84 -0.72
C THR A 64 -9.10 -3.38 -2.12
N VAL A 65 -8.09 -4.24 -2.23
CA VAL A 65 -7.71 -4.89 -3.48
C VAL A 65 -8.03 -6.39 -3.40
N LYS A 66 -8.93 -6.85 -4.26
CA LYS A 66 -9.28 -8.26 -4.35
C LYS A 66 -8.44 -8.95 -5.42
N VAL A 67 -7.51 -9.79 -4.99
CA VAL A 67 -6.61 -10.55 -5.86
C VAL A 67 -6.79 -12.06 -5.59
N PRO A 68 -6.84 -12.92 -6.62
CA PRO A 68 -6.96 -14.36 -6.47
C PRO A 68 -5.88 -14.96 -5.57
N THR A 69 -6.14 -16.14 -5.02
CA THR A 69 -5.12 -16.93 -4.32
C THR A 69 -3.93 -17.17 -5.26
N ALA A 70 -2.73 -17.09 -4.73
CA ALA A 70 -1.48 -17.13 -5.52
C ALA A 70 -1.30 -15.99 -6.53
N GLY A 71 -2.14 -14.96 -6.54
CA GLY A 71 -2.04 -13.78 -7.41
C GLY A 71 -0.92 -12.81 -7.06
N GLY A 72 -0.03 -13.13 -6.13
CA GLY A 72 1.13 -12.30 -5.77
C GLY A 72 0.78 -11.07 -4.94
N LYS A 73 -0.18 -11.18 -4.01
CA LYS A 73 -0.62 -10.08 -3.13
C LYS A 73 0.55 -9.33 -2.47
N THR A 74 1.50 -10.07 -1.89
CA THR A 74 2.68 -9.48 -1.25
C THR A 74 3.54 -8.70 -2.24
N PHE A 75 3.71 -9.21 -3.46
CA PHE A 75 4.48 -8.53 -4.48
C PHE A 75 3.78 -7.27 -4.99
N ILE A 76 2.46 -7.31 -5.15
CA ILE A 76 1.65 -6.11 -5.47
C ILE A 76 1.83 -5.07 -4.37
N ALA A 77 1.71 -5.47 -3.09
CA ALA A 77 1.87 -4.56 -1.97
C ALA A 77 3.27 -3.92 -1.94
N CYS A 78 4.35 -4.70 -2.15
CA CYS A 78 5.71 -4.15 -2.24
C CYS A 78 5.86 -3.10 -3.35
N ASN A 79 5.18 -3.29 -4.49
CA ASN A 79 5.20 -2.31 -5.58
C ASN A 79 4.32 -1.09 -5.29
N ALA A 80 3.18 -1.27 -4.63
CA ALA A 80 2.27 -0.18 -4.26
C ALA A 80 2.92 0.84 -3.32
N LEU A 81 3.89 0.42 -2.49
CA LEU A 81 4.58 1.33 -1.57
C LEU A 81 5.23 2.51 -2.31
N ARG A 82 5.86 2.27 -3.46
CA ARG A 82 6.45 3.36 -4.25
C ARG A 82 5.39 4.37 -4.68
N THR A 83 4.30 3.88 -5.25
CA THR A 83 3.17 4.72 -5.71
C THR A 83 2.58 5.52 -4.55
N ILE A 84 2.26 4.85 -3.42
CA ILE A 84 1.69 5.53 -2.26
C ILE A 84 2.64 6.60 -1.72
N PHE A 85 3.93 6.29 -1.60
CA PHE A 85 4.91 7.23 -1.04
C PHE A 85 5.30 8.35 -1.99
N SER A 86 5.08 8.21 -3.32
CA SER A 86 5.30 9.32 -4.25
C SER A 86 4.28 10.46 -4.08
N HIS A 87 3.11 10.17 -3.52
CA HIS A 87 2.09 11.16 -3.19
C HIS A 87 2.23 11.75 -1.77
N MET A 88 3.15 11.21 -0.96
CA MET A 88 3.40 11.77 0.37
C MET A 88 4.43 12.90 0.32
N PRO A 89 4.29 13.93 1.16
CA PRO A 89 5.30 14.99 1.29
C PRO A 89 6.69 14.39 1.59
N ALA A 90 7.73 14.91 0.95
CA ALA A 90 9.09 14.39 1.07
C ALA A 90 9.67 14.50 2.50
N ASP A 91 9.19 15.48 3.27
CA ASP A 91 9.59 15.76 4.65
C ASP A 91 8.94 14.84 5.70
N LYS A 92 8.04 13.93 5.28
CA LYS A 92 7.36 13.01 6.20
C LYS A 92 8.06 11.66 6.29
N PRO A 93 8.22 11.10 7.50
CA PRO A 93 8.74 9.75 7.67
C PRO A 93 7.84 8.72 7.02
N ARG A 94 8.45 7.74 6.37
CA ARG A 94 7.74 6.65 5.67
C ARG A 94 7.77 5.39 6.50
N VAL A 95 6.64 5.03 7.10
CA VAL A 95 6.50 3.84 7.94
C VAL A 95 5.40 2.96 7.40
N VAL A 96 5.66 1.65 7.32
CA VAL A 96 4.70 0.64 6.90
C VAL A 96 4.46 -0.35 8.04
N ALA A 97 3.22 -0.48 8.47
CA ALA A 97 2.79 -1.56 9.36
C ALA A 97 2.18 -2.70 8.53
N TRP A 98 2.81 -3.88 8.56
CA TRP A 98 2.41 -5.03 7.77
C TRP A 98 1.65 -6.04 8.63
N PHE A 99 0.34 -6.13 8.46
CA PHE A 99 -0.51 -7.07 9.18
C PHE A 99 -0.80 -8.31 8.34
N VAL A 100 -0.73 -9.46 8.96
CA VAL A 100 -0.99 -10.77 8.32
C VAL A 100 -1.86 -11.65 9.21
N PRO A 101 -2.63 -12.60 8.63
CA PRO A 101 -3.66 -13.34 9.38
C PRO A 101 -3.13 -14.44 10.30
N SER A 102 -1.83 -14.81 10.23
CA SER A 102 -1.26 -15.87 11.07
C SER A 102 0.24 -15.71 11.30
N ASP A 103 0.74 -16.31 12.38
CA ASP A 103 2.17 -16.34 12.72
C ASP A 103 3.03 -17.03 11.66
N THR A 104 2.51 -18.04 10.99
CA THR A 104 3.23 -18.73 9.91
C THR A 104 3.47 -17.76 8.74
N ILE A 105 2.45 -17.03 8.33
CA ILE A 105 2.56 -16.03 7.27
C ILE A 105 3.43 -14.86 7.73
N LEU A 106 3.35 -14.46 9.01
CA LEU A 106 4.20 -13.42 9.57
C LEU A 106 5.69 -13.80 9.46
N LYS A 107 6.06 -14.99 9.95
CA LYS A 107 7.45 -15.46 9.90
C LYS A 107 7.97 -15.56 8.46
N GLN A 108 7.15 -16.07 7.54
CA GLN A 108 7.50 -16.14 6.12
C GLN A 108 7.67 -14.75 5.51
N THR A 109 6.75 -13.83 5.77
CA THR A 109 6.80 -12.47 5.24
C THR A 109 8.01 -11.72 5.78
N TYR A 110 8.24 -11.78 7.10
CA TYR A 110 9.41 -11.18 7.75
C TYR A 110 10.71 -11.71 7.14
N LYS A 111 10.86 -13.04 7.03
CA LYS A 111 12.03 -13.66 6.40
C LYS A 111 12.24 -13.14 4.97
N ASN A 112 11.19 -13.12 4.16
CA ASN A 112 11.28 -12.70 2.76
C ASN A 112 11.62 -11.21 2.60
N LEU A 113 11.13 -10.35 3.49
CA LEU A 113 11.41 -8.91 3.44
C LEU A 113 12.76 -8.55 4.08
N SER A 114 13.28 -9.38 4.99
CA SER A 114 14.59 -9.19 5.62
C SER A 114 15.75 -9.75 4.82
N ASP A 115 15.49 -10.65 3.85
CA ASP A 115 16.53 -11.28 3.02
C ASP A 115 16.83 -10.41 1.77
N PRO A 116 18.02 -9.80 1.68
CA PRO A 116 18.39 -8.95 0.55
C PRO A 116 18.39 -9.67 -0.80
N SER A 117 18.49 -11.01 -0.81
CA SER A 117 18.45 -11.82 -2.03
C SER A 117 17.02 -12.14 -2.49
N HIS A 118 16.02 -11.94 -1.63
CA HIS A 118 14.63 -12.26 -1.95
C HIS A 118 14.01 -11.23 -2.90
N PRO A 119 13.26 -11.64 -3.94
CA PRO A 119 12.69 -10.71 -4.94
C PRO A 119 11.81 -9.60 -4.36
N TYR A 120 11.10 -9.84 -3.24
CA TYR A 120 10.29 -8.81 -2.59
C TYR A 120 11.16 -7.73 -1.96
N ARG A 121 12.23 -8.13 -1.25
CA ARG A 121 13.18 -7.19 -0.67
C ARG A 121 13.90 -6.40 -1.77
N GLN A 122 14.42 -7.06 -2.78
CA GLN A 122 15.07 -6.41 -3.92
C GLN A 122 14.17 -5.37 -4.59
N LYS A 123 12.85 -5.65 -4.66
CA LYS A 123 11.90 -4.71 -5.23
C LYS A 123 11.74 -3.46 -4.36
N ILE A 124 11.63 -3.63 -3.06
CA ILE A 124 11.57 -2.49 -2.12
C ILE A 124 12.87 -1.69 -2.17
N ASP A 125 14.02 -2.35 -2.10
CA ASP A 125 15.33 -1.69 -2.18
C ASP A 125 15.53 -0.93 -3.48
N SER A 126 15.02 -1.45 -4.61
CA SER A 126 15.06 -0.73 -5.90
C SER A 126 14.22 0.55 -5.91
N HIS A 127 13.26 0.67 -5.02
CA HIS A 127 12.42 1.86 -4.90
C HIS A 127 12.96 2.87 -3.88
N PHE A 128 13.65 2.39 -2.85
CA PHE A 128 14.03 3.20 -1.68
C PHE A 128 15.54 3.18 -1.40
N GLY A 129 16.36 2.75 -2.36
CA GLY A 129 17.82 2.90 -2.32
C GLY A 129 18.52 2.18 -1.18
N ASN A 130 18.06 1.00 -0.78
CA ASN A 130 18.58 0.23 0.37
C ASN A 130 18.39 0.90 1.75
N ALA A 131 17.69 2.01 1.83
CA ALA A 131 17.36 2.71 3.08
C ALA A 131 16.12 2.10 3.77
N VAL A 132 16.00 0.77 3.77
CA VAL A 132 14.82 0.06 4.30
C VAL A 132 15.22 -0.78 5.50
N CYS A 133 14.64 -0.47 6.66
CA CYS A 133 14.74 -1.28 7.86
C CYS A 133 13.48 -2.12 8.03
N VAL A 134 13.63 -3.43 8.19
CA VAL A 134 12.53 -4.36 8.48
C VAL A 134 12.66 -4.84 9.91
N VAL A 135 11.68 -4.53 10.74
CA VAL A 135 11.67 -4.90 12.16
C VAL A 135 10.45 -5.76 12.48
N ASP A 136 10.58 -6.67 13.42
CA ASP A 136 9.45 -7.38 13.97
C ASP A 136 8.73 -6.58 15.08
N LYS A 137 7.58 -7.09 15.52
CA LYS A 137 6.78 -6.46 16.58
C LYS A 137 7.59 -6.26 17.87
N GLY A 138 8.44 -7.23 18.24
CA GLY A 138 9.24 -7.15 19.46
C GLY A 138 10.26 -6.03 19.38
N ALA A 139 11.05 -5.99 18.31
CA ALA A 139 12.01 -4.93 18.07
C ALA A 139 11.34 -3.55 18.00
N ALA A 140 10.20 -3.44 17.32
CA ALA A 140 9.46 -2.19 17.21
C ALA A 140 8.96 -1.67 18.57
N LEU A 141 8.42 -2.55 19.43
CA LEU A 141 7.91 -2.18 20.76
C LEU A 141 9.02 -1.73 21.72
N PHE A 142 10.25 -2.24 21.57
CA PHE A 142 11.39 -1.85 22.38
C PHE A 142 12.25 -0.75 21.74
N GLY A 143 11.80 -0.14 20.64
CA GLY A 143 12.52 0.90 19.93
C GLY A 143 13.81 0.43 19.25
N GLN A 144 13.98 -0.88 19.08
CA GLN A 144 15.14 -1.46 18.39
C GLN A 144 14.98 -1.34 16.89
N GLY A 145 15.94 -0.72 16.21
CA GLY A 145 15.91 -0.52 14.76
C GLY A 145 14.91 0.55 14.27
N ILE A 146 14.29 1.28 15.19
CA ILE A 146 13.45 2.45 14.89
C ILE A 146 13.98 3.61 15.71
N SER A 147 14.91 4.38 15.15
CA SER A 147 15.34 5.65 15.73
C SER A 147 14.55 6.77 15.05
N PRO A 148 13.83 7.62 15.83
CA PRO A 148 13.17 8.79 15.25
C PRO A 148 14.15 9.76 14.57
N THR A 149 15.40 9.76 14.99
CA THR A 149 16.48 10.57 14.42
C THR A 149 16.95 9.97 13.09
N GLU A 150 17.18 8.65 13.04
CA GLU A 150 17.60 7.96 11.80
C GLU A 150 16.51 8.01 10.71
N ILE A 151 15.23 7.96 11.09
CA ILE A 151 14.12 8.14 10.14
C ILE A 151 14.12 9.55 9.53
N ARG A 152 14.64 10.56 10.23
CA ARG A 152 14.77 11.93 9.73
C ARG A 152 16.00 12.16 8.87
N GLU A 153 17.08 11.41 9.13
CA GLU A 153 18.35 11.55 8.41
C GLU A 153 18.44 10.72 7.13
N GLN A 154 17.54 9.75 6.96
CA GLN A 154 17.46 8.89 5.75
C GLN A 154 16.52 9.43 4.68
N LEU A 155 16.02 10.64 4.84
CA LEU A 155 15.27 11.41 3.87
C LEU A 155 16.16 12.45 3.21
#